data_7a3f2ddb4352d73f1a497d21f97dc2f2
#
_entry.id   7a3f2ddb4352d73f1a497d21f97dc2f2
#
_cell.length_a   1.000
_cell.length_b   1.000
_cell.length_c   1.000
_cell.angle_alpha   90.00
_cell.angle_beta   90.00
_cell.angle_gamma   90.00
#
_symmetry.space_group_name_H-M   'P 1'
#
loop_
_entity.id
_entity.type
_entity.pdbx_description
1 polymer ?
#
loop_
_entity_poly.entity_id
_entity_poly.type
_entity_poly.pdbx_seq_one_letter_code
_entity_poly.pdbx_strand_id
1 'polypeptide(L)'
;MKKLFIAVAAIALLGFSAPSYAQRQYPTAQQAQRHCPNDIVVWLNIPTRIYHMPGTRWYGMTKYGAFVCEAAADRAGDRPAANGQ
;
A
#
# COMPACT_ATOMS: atom_id res chain seq x y z
N MET A 1 -38.30 3.21 -27.68
CA MET A 1 -37.92 3.12 -27.44
C MET A 1 -36.99 2.79 -26.94
N LYS A 2 -36.72 2.71 -26.88
CA LYS A 2 -35.98 2.50 -26.50
C LYS A 2 -35.18 2.50 -25.71
N LYS A 3 -34.94 2.47 -25.43
CA LYS A 3 -34.22 2.55 -24.81
C LYS A 3 -33.58 2.26 -23.97
N LEU A 4 -33.37 2.00 -23.74
CA LEU A 4 -32.78 1.81 -23.00
C LEU A 4 -31.95 1.37 -22.42
N PHE A 5 -31.65 1.20 -22.42
CA PHE A 5 -30.85 0.90 -21.88
C PHE A 5 -30.03 0.93 -21.30
N ILE A 6 -29.74 1.10 -21.32
CA ILE A 6 -28.94 1.33 -20.93
C ILE A 6 -28.42 1.34 -20.06
N ALA A 7 -28.36 1.43 -19.81
CA ALA A 7 -27.84 1.60 -19.02
C ALA A 7 -27.27 1.08 -18.28
N VAL A 8 -27.16 0.67 -18.10
CA VAL A 8 -26.65 0.33 -17.37
C VAL A 8 -25.68 -0.04 -17.12
N ALA A 9 -25.38 -0.23 -17.42
CA ALA A 9 -24.50 -0.58 -17.22
C ALA A 9 -23.68 -0.26 -16.58
N ALA A 10 -23.47 0.12 -16.59
CA ALA A 10 -22.65 0.58 -16.06
C ALA A 10 -22.44 0.36 -14.92
N ILE A 11 -22.64 0.15 -14.62
CA ILE A 11 -22.48 0.09 -13.57
C ILE A 11 -21.73 -0.68 -13.12
N ALA A 12 -21.57 -1.25 -13.47
CA ALA A 12 -20.96 -1.94 -13.01
C ALA A 12 -19.85 -1.66 -12.73
N LEU A 13 -19.57 -1.35 -12.97
CA LEU A 13 -18.55 -1.11 -12.74
C LEU A 13 -18.19 -0.84 -11.78
N LEU A 14 -18.59 -0.70 -11.54
CA LEU A 14 -18.34 -0.29 -10.68
C LEU A 14 -17.82 -0.96 -9.81
N GLY A 15 -17.94 -1.46 -9.71
CA GLY A 15 -17.58 -2.00 -8.84
C GLY A 15 -16.49 -2.26 -8.57
N PHE A 16 -16.15 -2.23 -8.67
CA PHE A 16 -15.16 -2.39 -8.31
C PHE A 16 -14.35 -1.96 -7.79
N SER A 17 -14.37 -1.84 -7.76
CA SER A 17 -13.68 -1.21 -7.42
C SER A 17 -13.02 -1.39 -6.33
N ALA A 18 -12.67 -1.71 -5.94
CA ALA A 18 -12.12 -1.87 -4.96
C ALA A 18 -10.85 -1.81 -4.72
N PRO A 19 -10.14 -1.33 -5.09
CA PRO A 19 -8.89 -1.31 -4.80
C PRO A 19 -8.55 -0.72 -3.57
N SER A 20 -9.28 -0.80 -2.66
CA SER A 20 -8.96 -0.21 -1.44
C SER A 20 -7.69 -0.74 -0.84
N TYR A 21 -7.17 -1.84 -1.35
CA TYR A 21 -5.94 -2.33 -0.80
C TYR A 21 -4.72 -1.78 -1.47
N ALA A 22 -4.90 -1.08 -2.54
CA ALA A 22 -3.76 -0.53 -3.20
C ALA A 22 -3.19 0.54 -2.31
N GLN A 23 -1.91 0.52 -2.08
CA GLN A 23 -1.25 1.53 -1.30
C GLN A 23 -0.14 2.13 -2.12
N ARG A 24 0.17 3.36 -1.83
CA ARG A 24 1.22 4.02 -2.56
C ARG A 24 2.56 3.48 -2.15
N GLN A 25 3.39 3.22 -3.14
CA GLN A 25 4.74 2.73 -2.96
C GLN A 25 5.69 3.79 -3.48
N TYR A 26 6.75 4.02 -2.73
CA TYR A 26 7.69 5.09 -3.05
C TYR A 26 9.09 4.49 -3.19
N PRO A 27 9.89 5.00 -4.13
CA PRO A 27 11.25 4.50 -4.29
C PRO A 27 12.21 4.99 -3.22
N THR A 28 11.89 6.07 -2.53
CA THR A 28 12.75 6.58 -1.47
C THR A 28 11.93 6.88 -0.24
N ALA A 29 12.60 6.80 0.91
CA ALA A 29 11.95 7.12 2.17
C ALA A 29 11.54 8.58 2.22
N GLN A 30 12.35 9.47 1.64
CA GLN A 30 12.02 10.88 1.64
C GLN A 30 10.73 11.19 0.89
N GLN A 31 10.52 10.52 -0.24
CA GLN A 31 9.29 10.72 -0.98
C GLN A 31 8.09 10.24 -0.18
N ALA A 32 8.22 9.08 0.46
CA ALA A 32 7.13 8.59 1.29
C ALA A 32 6.87 9.55 2.44
N GLN A 33 7.93 10.05 3.08
CA GLN A 33 7.77 10.93 4.22
C GLN A 33 7.06 12.23 3.86
N ARG A 34 7.28 12.72 2.64
CA ARG A 34 6.58 13.94 2.21
C ARG A 34 5.09 13.71 2.07
N HIS A 35 4.68 12.50 1.74
CA HIS A 35 3.25 12.19 1.63
C HIS A 35 2.61 11.89 2.97
N CYS A 36 3.38 11.43 3.92
CA CYS A 36 2.85 11.15 5.25
C CYS A 36 3.78 11.72 6.31
N PRO A 37 3.79 13.06 6.44
CA PRO A 37 4.77 13.72 7.30
C PRO A 37 4.62 13.40 8.78
N ASN A 38 3.46 12.96 9.19
CA ASN A 38 3.23 12.64 10.60
C ASN A 38 3.17 11.14 10.86
N ASP A 39 3.66 10.35 9.93
CA ASP A 39 3.63 8.91 10.05
C ASP A 39 5.05 8.37 9.95
N ILE A 40 5.21 7.10 10.25
CA ILE A 40 6.47 6.41 10.10
C ILE A 40 6.53 5.82 8.71
N VAL A 41 7.66 6.01 8.04
CA VAL A 41 7.88 5.36 6.76
C VAL A 41 8.54 4.02 7.03
N VAL A 42 7.93 2.97 6.52
CA VAL A 42 8.40 1.60 6.71
C VAL A 42 8.80 1.01 5.37
N TRP A 43 9.55 -0.08 5.41
CA TRP A 43 9.97 -0.80 4.20
C TRP A 43 9.13 -2.06 4.07
N LEU A 44 8.30 -2.13 3.04
CA LEU A 44 7.45 -3.28 2.79
C LEU A 44 8.17 -4.28 1.91
N ASN A 45 8.34 -5.50 2.42
CA ASN A 45 8.78 -6.61 1.59
C ASN A 45 7.55 -7.13 0.87
N ILE A 46 7.45 -6.84 -0.41
CA ILE A 46 6.21 -7.06 -1.14
C ILE A 46 5.78 -8.52 -1.18
N PRO A 47 6.65 -9.48 -1.45
CA PRO A 47 6.19 -10.87 -1.54
C PRO A 47 5.61 -11.42 -0.25
N THR A 48 6.08 -10.97 0.91
CA THR A 48 5.60 -11.50 2.18
C THR A 48 4.56 -10.61 2.83
N ARG A 49 4.45 -9.37 2.37
CA ARG A 49 3.57 -8.37 2.97
C ARG A 49 3.97 -8.06 4.41
N ILE A 50 5.25 -8.22 4.72
CA ILE A 50 5.79 -7.88 6.02
C ILE A 50 6.60 -6.60 5.88
N TYR A 51 6.38 -5.66 6.79
CA TYR A 51 7.12 -4.40 6.72
C TYR A 51 8.11 -4.29 7.87
N HIS A 52 9.18 -3.57 7.60
CA HIS A 52 10.31 -3.40 8.51
C HIS A 52 10.41 -1.94 8.92
N MET A 53 10.68 -1.72 10.19
CA MET A 53 10.78 -0.37 10.75
C MET A 53 12.14 0.24 10.46
N PRO A 54 12.21 1.59 10.45
CA PRO A 54 13.52 2.24 10.29
C PRO A 54 14.49 1.77 11.37
N GLY A 55 15.74 1.60 10.98
CA GLY A 55 16.76 1.20 11.92
C GLY A 55 16.87 -0.29 12.14
N THR A 56 16.03 -1.08 11.50
CA THR A 56 16.12 -2.53 11.65
C THR A 56 16.88 -3.14 10.49
N ARG A 57 17.20 -4.40 10.63
CA ARG A 57 18.14 -5.09 9.74
C ARG A 57 17.71 -5.06 8.27
N TRP A 58 16.44 -5.26 8.00
CA TRP A 58 15.98 -5.43 6.63
C TRP A 58 15.35 -4.18 6.03
N TYR A 59 15.41 -3.07 6.73
CA TYR A 59 14.87 -1.82 6.23
C TYR A 59 15.59 -1.42 4.95
N GLY A 60 14.84 -1.37 3.84
CA GLY A 60 15.40 -1.05 2.55
C GLY A 60 16.29 -2.12 1.96
N MET A 61 16.33 -3.32 2.55
CA MET A 61 17.33 -4.32 2.20
C MET A 61 16.77 -5.60 1.61
N THR A 62 15.48 -5.69 1.36
CA THR A 62 14.94 -6.87 0.71
C THR A 62 14.88 -6.63 -0.80
N LYS A 63 14.91 -7.72 -1.57
CA LYS A 63 15.04 -7.62 -3.01
C LYS A 63 13.84 -6.94 -3.67
N TYR A 64 12.65 -7.24 -3.21
CA TYR A 64 11.44 -6.68 -3.79
C TYR A 64 10.69 -5.93 -2.72
N GLY A 65 10.87 -4.64 -2.67
CA GLY A 65 10.25 -3.86 -1.63
C GLY A 65 10.01 -2.44 -2.04
N ALA A 66 9.36 -1.70 -1.17
CA ALA A 66 9.07 -0.31 -1.39
C ALA A 66 8.88 0.39 -0.06
N PHE A 67 9.11 1.69 -0.05
CA PHE A 67 8.80 2.49 1.13
C PHE A 67 7.33 2.82 1.12
N VAL A 68 6.67 2.66 2.25
CA VAL A 68 5.25 2.95 2.40
C VAL A 68 5.02 3.61 3.74
N CYS A 69 3.90 4.30 3.86
CA CYS A 69 3.51 4.88 5.15
C CYS A 69 2.92 3.77 6.02
N GLU A 70 3.28 3.74 7.29
CA GLU A 70 2.88 2.63 8.15
C GLU A 70 1.36 2.50 8.24
N ALA A 71 0.64 3.60 8.39
CA ALA A 71 -0.80 3.53 8.48
C ALA A 71 -1.41 2.92 7.23
N ALA A 72 -0.85 3.23 6.05
CA ALA A 72 -1.34 2.64 4.82
C ALA A 72 -1.01 1.16 4.76
N ALA A 73 0.15 0.76 5.25
CA ALA A 73 0.52 -0.65 5.31
C ALA A 73 -0.45 -1.43 6.19
N ASP A 74 -0.78 -0.86 7.34
CA ASP A 74 -1.71 -1.51 8.26
C ASP A 74 -3.09 -1.66 7.63
N ARG A 75 -3.57 -0.61 6.96
CA ARG A 75 -4.88 -0.67 6.31
C ARG A 75 -4.89 -1.67 5.17
N ALA A 76 -3.75 -1.88 4.53
CA ALA A 76 -3.65 -2.84 3.44
C ALA A 76 -3.52 -4.28 3.94
N GLY A 77 -3.41 -4.48 5.24
CA GLY A 77 -3.28 -5.81 5.79
C GLY A 77 -1.86 -6.30 5.91
N ASP A 78 -0.90 -5.43 5.70
CA ASP A 78 0.50 -5.79 5.90
C ASP A 78 0.79 -5.91 7.38
N ARG A 79 1.83 -6.64 7.74
CA ARG A 79 2.14 -6.91 9.14
C ARG A 79 3.56 -6.50 9.46
N PRO A 80 3.78 -5.99 10.68
CA PRO A 80 5.15 -5.67 11.07
C PRO A 80 5.97 -6.94 11.27
N ALA A 81 7.26 -6.82 10.99
CA ALA A 81 8.17 -7.93 11.20
C ALA A 81 8.25 -8.24 12.68
N ALA A 82 8.31 -9.54 13.00
CA ALA A 82 8.46 -9.97 14.37
C ALA A 82 9.89 -9.69 14.84
N ASN A 83 10.09 -9.61 16.13
CA ASN A 83 11.42 -9.50 16.74
C ASN A 83 12.15 -8.21 16.35
N GLY A 84 11.43 -7.19 15.95
CA GLY A 84 12.05 -5.92 15.63
C GLY A 84 12.87 -5.94 14.36
N GLN A 85 12.60 -6.83 13.50
CA GLN A 85 13.31 -6.89 12.23
C GLN A 85 12.49 -6.25 11.11
#